data_6d0e394dbe24e427c28bc4cbc443bf0b
#
_entry.id   6d0e394dbe24e427c28bc4cbc443bf0b
#
_cell.length_a   1.000
_cell.length_b   1.000
_cell.length_c   1.000
_cell.angle_alpha   90.00
_cell.angle_beta   90.00
_cell.angle_gamma   90.00
#
_symmetry.space_group_name_H-M   'P 1'
#
loop_
_entity.id
_entity.type
_entity.pdbx_description
1 polymer ?
#
loop_
_entity_poly.entity_id
_entity_poly.type
_entity_poly.pdbx_seq_one_letter_code
_entity_poly.pdbx_strand_id
1 'polypeptide(L)'
;MENKFRSIFSILLLSFLLAPFFLQAQSKEFVVLDSISNEPIDLVHLFYPDLDLGTITNADGRASVALKKKKLVFSHINYKNRAFSYDEFKEKDTIYLFQRNTELEEIVVYNVNLKEKINQVLINIEDNYMTEKVIHNTTYKEVYRINDSLSRLFQIQMDWWSNNGLYNFGKDIYKQNRVAIENVDYSKTIRFTEGSKVPNGGYIENDDFFRFSYLNYVLILIQNYSKDVVIQSVQKEYDQISVVFDATLYQGEKKLFEYQESRIVFDTSYTKVKFLMLNMVYPGTLEKAFSEERNIPYEKATLSHYIELSFEESNQQKMIPNYFISDLKGVIRFGDIESRISSKQSLFVTGSTFSKKLRGKKVLDLSEPFYKSLKDQKSTQNAKILLTKEEQSFLEKADR
;
A
#
# COMPACT_ATOMS: atom_id res chain seq x y z
N MET A 1 42.58 36.64 33.99
CA MET A 1 42.37 36.03 32.67
C MET A 1 41.49 34.77 32.73
N GLU A 2 41.64 33.92 33.74
CA GLU A 2 40.87 32.67 33.90
C GLU A 2 39.35 32.83 33.97
N ASN A 3 38.85 33.85 34.63
CA ASN A 3 37.37 34.05 34.78
C ASN A 3 36.69 34.44 33.46
N LYS A 4 37.38 35.12 32.54
CA LYS A 4 36.84 35.42 31.21
C LYS A 4 36.82 34.18 30.30
N PHE A 5 37.77 33.28 30.44
CA PHE A 5 37.84 32.04 29.67
C PHE A 5 36.73 31.07 30.11
N ARG A 6 36.45 30.95 31.41
CA ARG A 6 35.38 30.14 31.94
C ARG A 6 34.00 30.65 31.51
N SER A 7 33.81 31.97 31.46
CA SER A 7 32.53 32.58 31.00
C SER A 7 32.29 32.33 29.52
N ILE A 8 33.31 32.46 28.66
CA ILE A 8 33.23 32.23 27.23
C ILE A 8 32.95 30.72 26.96
N PHE A 9 33.61 29.82 27.68
CA PHE A 9 33.43 28.38 27.55
C PHE A 9 32.00 27.95 27.99
N SER A 10 31.42 28.55 29.05
CA SER A 10 30.06 28.31 29.48
C SER A 10 29.02 28.79 28.46
N ILE A 11 29.26 29.93 27.80
CA ILE A 11 28.37 30.46 26.75
C ILE A 11 28.44 29.58 25.48
N LEU A 12 29.61 29.11 25.10
CA LEU A 12 29.79 28.17 23.99
C LEU A 12 29.16 26.81 24.29
N LEU A 13 29.29 26.29 25.49
CA LEU A 13 28.64 25.04 25.91
C LEU A 13 27.10 25.16 25.92
N LEU A 14 26.56 26.29 26.38
CA LEU A 14 25.13 26.58 26.38
C LEU A 14 24.56 26.73 24.96
N SER A 15 25.31 27.35 24.04
CA SER A 15 24.93 27.47 22.63
C SER A 15 24.93 26.11 21.90
N PHE A 16 25.84 25.19 22.27
CA PHE A 16 25.89 23.84 21.72
C PHE A 16 24.75 22.96 22.25
N LEU A 17 24.30 23.18 23.49
CA LEU A 17 23.13 22.50 24.08
C LEU A 17 21.81 23.00 23.51
N LEU A 18 21.73 24.23 23.01
CA LEU A 18 20.53 24.80 22.38
C LEU A 18 20.44 24.52 20.88
N ALA A 19 21.55 24.14 20.22
CA ALA A 19 21.62 23.87 18.78
C ALA A 19 20.66 22.74 18.30
N PRO A 20 20.43 21.63 19.04
CA PRO A 20 19.53 20.57 18.57
C PRO A 20 18.03 20.98 18.54
N PHE A 21 17.62 22.05 19.23
CA PHE A 21 16.23 22.49 19.21
C PHE A 21 15.79 23.18 17.92
N PHE A 22 16.72 23.55 17.04
CA PHE A 22 16.40 24.24 15.77
C PHE A 22 16.36 23.31 14.53
N LEU A 23 16.58 22.01 14.70
CA LEU A 23 16.60 21.04 13.61
C LEU A 23 15.28 20.26 13.42
N GLN A 24 14.15 20.78 13.91
CA GLN A 24 12.86 20.22 13.50
C GLN A 24 12.66 20.50 12.01
N ALA A 25 12.72 19.45 11.20
CA ALA A 25 12.32 19.56 9.81
C ALA A 25 10.88 20.07 9.77
N GLN A 26 10.68 21.31 9.29
CA GLN A 26 9.35 21.85 9.11
C GLN A 26 8.56 20.91 8.20
N SER A 27 7.44 20.39 8.69
CA SER A 27 6.46 19.66 7.90
C SER A 27 5.22 20.51 7.70
N LYS A 28 4.51 20.25 6.62
CA LYS A 28 3.24 20.90 6.30
C LYS A 28 2.18 19.85 6.06
N GLU A 29 1.02 20.03 6.66
CA GLU A 29 -0.16 19.24 6.41
C GLU A 29 -0.97 19.81 5.26
N PHE A 30 -1.54 18.93 4.45
CA PHE A 30 -2.48 19.24 3.38
C PHE A 30 -3.75 18.43 3.57
N VAL A 31 -4.86 19.01 3.13
CA VAL A 31 -6.11 18.30 2.87
C VAL A 31 -6.31 18.30 1.36
N VAL A 32 -6.48 17.12 0.76
CA VAL A 32 -6.70 16.97 -0.66
C VAL A 32 -8.15 16.58 -0.91
N LEU A 33 -8.84 17.37 -1.72
CA LEU A 33 -10.26 17.23 -1.99
C LEU A 33 -10.53 17.11 -3.49
N ASP A 34 -11.61 16.41 -3.83
CA ASP A 34 -12.18 16.43 -5.17
C ASP A 34 -12.75 17.84 -5.47
N SER A 35 -12.42 18.39 -6.63
CA SER A 35 -12.80 19.76 -7.01
C SER A 35 -14.30 19.93 -7.28
N ILE A 36 -15.04 18.85 -7.47
CA ILE A 36 -16.49 18.87 -7.79
C ILE A 36 -17.31 18.51 -6.55
N SER A 37 -17.02 17.35 -5.94
CA SER A 37 -17.78 16.85 -4.79
C SER A 37 -17.37 17.44 -3.45
N ASN A 38 -16.15 18.03 -3.36
CA ASN A 38 -15.48 18.43 -2.12
C ASN A 38 -15.23 17.28 -1.14
N GLU A 39 -15.34 16.04 -1.60
CA GLU A 39 -15.02 14.86 -0.78
C GLU A 39 -13.50 14.68 -0.65
N PRO A 40 -13.01 14.17 0.48
CA PRO A 40 -11.60 13.87 0.67
C PRO A 40 -11.14 12.77 -0.29
N ILE A 41 -9.92 12.92 -0.81
CA ILE A 41 -9.32 11.94 -1.71
C ILE A 41 -8.25 11.16 -0.94
N ASP A 42 -8.49 9.86 -0.73
CA ASP A 42 -7.50 8.91 -0.22
C ASP A 42 -6.45 8.59 -1.29
N LEU A 43 -5.27 8.13 -0.86
CA LEU A 43 -4.21 7.60 -1.74
C LEU A 43 -3.62 8.61 -2.74
N VAL A 44 -3.77 9.90 -2.51
CA VAL A 44 -3.04 10.89 -3.30
C VAL A 44 -1.57 10.86 -2.89
N HIS A 45 -0.69 10.57 -3.84
CA HIS A 45 0.74 10.60 -3.63
C HIS A 45 1.27 12.04 -3.71
N LEU A 46 1.90 12.51 -2.65
CA LEU A 46 2.59 13.78 -2.54
C LEU A 46 4.09 13.53 -2.57
N PHE A 47 4.79 13.98 -3.59
CA PHE A 47 6.22 13.70 -3.71
C PHE A 47 7.00 14.84 -4.38
N TYR A 48 8.30 14.86 -4.09
CA TYR A 48 9.28 15.72 -4.72
C TYR A 48 10.02 14.92 -5.80
N PRO A 49 9.84 15.21 -7.11
CA PRO A 49 10.42 14.39 -8.19
C PRO A 49 11.95 14.24 -8.14
N ASP A 50 12.64 15.23 -7.56
CA ASP A 50 14.10 15.24 -7.48
C ASP A 50 14.64 14.66 -6.16
N LEU A 51 13.77 14.19 -5.28
CA LEU A 51 14.11 13.70 -3.95
C LEU A 51 13.32 12.41 -3.70
N ASP A 52 13.98 11.44 -3.07
CA ASP A 52 13.26 10.22 -2.60
C ASP A 52 12.46 10.53 -1.33
N LEU A 53 11.58 11.54 -1.43
CA LEU A 53 10.73 12.01 -0.35
C LEU A 53 9.30 12.15 -0.83
N GLY A 54 8.42 11.44 -0.16
CA GLY A 54 6.98 11.50 -0.44
C GLY A 54 6.17 11.02 0.74
N THR A 55 4.87 11.18 0.61
CA THR A 55 3.83 10.70 1.53
C THR A 55 2.56 10.44 0.75
N ILE A 56 1.53 9.93 1.41
CA ILE A 56 0.23 9.66 0.79
C ILE A 56 -0.89 10.18 1.70
N THR A 57 -2.01 10.60 1.11
CA THR A 57 -3.19 10.96 1.89
C THR A 57 -3.83 9.74 2.54
N ASN A 58 -4.38 9.93 3.73
CA ASN A 58 -5.25 8.97 4.40
C ASN A 58 -6.70 9.10 3.92
N ALA A 59 -7.62 8.30 4.47
CA ALA A 59 -9.03 8.32 4.10
C ALA A 59 -9.75 9.66 4.39
N ASP A 60 -9.18 10.52 5.25
CA ASP A 60 -9.67 11.87 5.48
C ASP A 60 -9.07 12.88 4.47
N GLY A 61 -8.37 12.42 3.42
CA GLY A 61 -7.66 13.25 2.46
C GLY A 61 -6.44 13.99 3.00
N ARG A 62 -5.94 13.63 4.20
CA ARG A 62 -4.87 14.36 4.90
C ARG A 62 -3.52 13.70 4.70
N ALA A 63 -2.51 14.54 4.45
CA ALA A 63 -1.11 14.13 4.36
C ALA A 63 -0.19 15.18 4.98
N SER A 64 0.95 14.75 5.53
CA SER A 64 2.01 15.63 6.03
C SER A 64 3.31 15.35 5.27
N VAL A 65 3.92 16.38 4.72
CA VAL A 65 5.18 16.29 3.98
C VAL A 65 6.21 17.28 4.52
N ALA A 66 7.48 16.85 4.56
CA ALA A 66 8.56 17.74 4.94
C ALA A 66 8.69 18.90 3.95
N LEU A 67 8.73 20.14 4.44
CA LEU A 67 8.87 21.32 3.60
C LEU A 67 10.24 21.36 2.93
N LYS A 68 10.27 21.38 1.61
CA LYS A 68 11.47 21.56 0.79
C LYS A 68 11.24 22.66 -0.23
N LYS A 69 12.25 23.50 -0.48
CA LYS A 69 12.21 24.55 -1.53
C LYS A 69 12.35 23.91 -2.92
N LYS A 70 11.44 22.99 -3.24
CA LYS A 70 11.37 22.22 -4.48
C LYS A 70 9.92 22.14 -4.95
N LYS A 71 9.73 21.70 -6.17
CA LYS A 71 8.41 21.44 -6.75
C LYS A 71 7.77 20.22 -6.08
N LEU A 72 6.57 20.37 -5.54
CA LEU A 72 5.76 19.30 -4.95
C LEU A 72 4.68 18.86 -5.94
N VAL A 73 4.59 17.56 -6.18
CA VAL A 73 3.61 16.95 -7.09
C VAL A 73 2.55 16.21 -6.28
N PHE A 74 1.29 16.38 -6.67
CA PHE A 74 0.13 15.64 -6.18
C PHE A 74 -0.37 14.76 -7.34
N SER A 75 -0.35 13.46 -7.15
CA SER A 75 -0.69 12.47 -8.17
C SER A 75 -1.68 11.45 -7.65
N HIS A 76 -2.71 11.16 -8.45
CA HIS A 76 -3.64 10.08 -8.20
C HIS A 76 -4.19 9.57 -9.53
N ILE A 77 -4.40 8.25 -9.67
CA ILE A 77 -4.73 7.63 -10.95
C ILE A 77 -6.01 8.18 -11.60
N ASN A 78 -7.01 8.54 -10.80
CA ASN A 78 -8.29 9.05 -11.28
C ASN A 78 -8.32 10.57 -11.47
N TYR A 79 -7.23 11.29 -11.18
CA TYR A 79 -7.17 12.74 -11.18
C TYR A 79 -6.02 13.24 -12.05
N LYS A 80 -6.16 14.46 -12.58
CA LYS A 80 -5.07 15.17 -13.25
C LYS A 80 -3.99 15.50 -12.24
N ASN A 81 -2.74 15.14 -12.52
CA ASN A 81 -1.62 15.51 -11.66
C ASN A 81 -1.53 17.03 -11.52
N ARG A 82 -1.28 17.49 -10.31
CA ARG A 82 -1.01 18.91 -10.03
C ARG A 82 0.36 19.06 -9.41
N ALA A 83 1.07 20.08 -9.85
CA ALA A 83 2.40 20.35 -9.38
C ALA A 83 2.51 21.82 -9.01
N PHE A 84 3.10 22.12 -7.87
CA PHE A 84 3.23 23.46 -7.32
C PHE A 84 4.70 23.74 -6.98
N SER A 85 5.16 24.95 -7.26
CA SER A 85 6.40 25.48 -6.71
C SER A 85 6.28 25.69 -5.20
N TYR A 86 7.41 25.80 -4.50
CA TYR A 86 7.44 26.06 -3.06
C TYR A 86 6.59 27.28 -2.67
N ASP A 87 6.71 28.37 -3.41
CA ASP A 87 6.02 29.63 -3.12
C ASP A 87 4.50 29.51 -3.31
N GLU A 88 4.04 28.63 -4.20
CA GLU A 88 2.62 28.39 -4.43
C GLU A 88 2.00 27.49 -3.35
N PHE A 89 2.71 26.47 -2.86
CA PHE A 89 2.10 25.52 -1.93
C PHE A 89 2.32 25.87 -0.45
N LYS A 90 3.35 26.65 -0.09
CA LYS A 90 3.66 26.96 1.31
C LYS A 90 2.50 27.63 2.06
N GLU A 91 1.65 28.38 1.34
CA GLU A 91 0.49 29.08 1.90
C GLU A 91 -0.84 28.35 1.70
N LYS A 92 -0.83 27.13 1.09
CA LYS A 92 -2.05 26.37 0.82
C LYS A 92 -2.18 25.23 1.83
N ASP A 93 -3.32 25.13 2.51
CA ASP A 93 -3.64 24.01 3.38
C ASP A 93 -4.56 23.01 2.68
N THR A 94 -5.31 23.45 1.67
CA THR A 94 -6.22 22.62 0.88
C THR A 94 -5.79 22.60 -0.58
N ILE A 95 -5.75 21.42 -1.15
CA ILE A 95 -5.46 21.18 -2.56
C ILE A 95 -6.67 20.51 -3.20
N TYR A 96 -7.18 21.09 -4.26
CA TYR A 96 -8.24 20.49 -5.07
C TYR A 96 -7.64 19.76 -6.26
N LEU A 97 -8.00 18.50 -6.44
CA LEU A 97 -7.67 17.75 -7.65
C LEU A 97 -8.89 17.70 -8.57
N PHE A 98 -8.62 17.79 -9.86
CA PHE A 98 -9.63 17.70 -10.91
C PHE A 98 -9.66 16.28 -11.42
N GLN A 99 -10.83 15.68 -11.44
CA GLN A 99 -11.00 14.36 -12.05
C GLN A 99 -10.43 14.39 -13.47
N ARG A 100 -9.80 13.32 -13.89
CA ARG A 100 -9.48 13.14 -15.29
C ARG A 100 -10.83 13.14 -16.01
N ASN A 101 -11.09 14.17 -16.81
CA ASN A 101 -12.32 14.20 -17.59
C ASN A 101 -12.33 12.96 -18.47
N THR A 102 -13.20 12.06 -18.15
CA THR A 102 -13.83 11.23 -19.16
C THR A 102 -14.77 12.17 -19.93
N GLU A 103 -14.25 13.06 -20.79
CA GLU A 103 -15.03 13.38 -21.96
C GLU A 103 -15.41 12.02 -22.50
N LEU A 104 -16.71 11.77 -22.59
CA LEU A 104 -17.27 10.63 -23.30
C LEU A 104 -16.84 10.81 -24.75
N GLU A 105 -15.54 10.62 -25.06
CA GLU A 105 -15.16 10.21 -26.37
C GLU A 105 -16.01 8.95 -26.61
N GLU A 106 -16.84 9.04 -27.63
CA GLU A 106 -17.72 8.00 -28.15
C GLU A 106 -17.29 6.63 -27.63
N ILE A 107 -18.19 5.91 -26.94
CA ILE A 107 -17.91 4.55 -26.49
C ILE A 107 -17.64 3.75 -27.75
N VAL A 108 -16.41 3.86 -28.25
CA VAL A 108 -15.94 3.01 -29.32
C VAL A 108 -15.79 1.67 -28.61
N VAL A 109 -16.65 0.73 -28.95
CA VAL A 109 -16.54 -0.67 -28.55
C VAL A 109 -15.24 -1.18 -29.15
N TYR A 110 -14.12 -0.86 -28.50
CA TYR A 110 -12.84 -1.43 -28.88
C TYR A 110 -12.92 -2.92 -28.55
N ASN A 111 -12.85 -3.75 -29.56
CA ASN A 111 -12.66 -5.18 -29.40
C ASN A 111 -11.23 -5.42 -28.88
N VAL A 112 -10.99 -5.11 -27.60
CA VAL A 112 -9.69 -5.28 -26.95
C VAL A 112 -9.61 -6.72 -26.47
N ASN A 113 -8.71 -7.49 -27.06
CA ASN A 113 -8.34 -8.78 -26.50
C ASN A 113 -7.42 -8.56 -25.28
N LEU A 114 -8.01 -8.51 -24.08
CA LEU A 114 -7.29 -8.24 -22.86
C LEU A 114 -6.12 -9.20 -22.63
N LYS A 115 -6.31 -10.50 -22.91
CA LYS A 115 -5.24 -11.50 -22.74
C LYS A 115 -4.05 -11.25 -23.66
N GLU A 116 -4.31 -10.81 -24.87
CA GLU A 116 -3.26 -10.42 -25.82
C GLU A 116 -2.49 -9.20 -25.33
N LYS A 117 -3.21 -8.18 -24.80
CA LYS A 117 -2.56 -6.98 -24.24
C LYS A 117 -1.74 -7.30 -22.99
N ILE A 118 -2.24 -8.15 -22.12
CA ILE A 118 -1.47 -8.67 -20.98
C ILE A 118 -0.21 -9.40 -21.47
N ASN A 119 -0.33 -10.22 -22.51
CA ASN A 119 0.83 -10.92 -23.09
C ASN A 119 1.87 -9.96 -23.63
N GLN A 120 1.45 -8.85 -24.25
CA GLN A 120 2.38 -7.80 -24.73
C GLN A 120 3.17 -7.19 -23.55
N VAL A 121 2.52 -6.93 -22.39
CA VAL A 121 3.22 -6.47 -21.18
C VAL A 121 4.21 -7.53 -20.69
N LEU A 122 3.78 -8.81 -20.60
CA LEU A 122 4.62 -9.89 -20.05
C LEU A 122 5.88 -10.15 -20.90
N ILE A 123 5.77 -10.06 -22.22
CA ILE A 123 6.92 -10.22 -23.14
C ILE A 123 7.94 -9.08 -22.96
N ASN A 124 7.48 -7.86 -22.70
CA ASN A 124 8.32 -6.68 -22.57
C ASN A 124 8.66 -6.32 -21.10
N ILE A 125 8.34 -7.20 -20.15
CA ILE A 125 8.37 -6.85 -18.73
C ILE A 125 9.80 -6.56 -18.22
N GLU A 126 10.80 -7.31 -18.67
CA GLU A 126 12.20 -7.12 -18.28
C GLU A 126 12.78 -5.82 -18.84
N ASP A 127 12.31 -5.35 -19.98
CA ASP A 127 12.74 -4.10 -20.59
C ASP A 127 12.08 -2.90 -19.92
N ASN A 128 10.83 -3.05 -19.51
CA ASN A 128 10.01 -1.94 -19.01
C ASN A 128 9.94 -1.81 -17.50
N TYR A 129 10.29 -2.84 -16.74
CA TYR A 129 10.22 -2.83 -15.27
C TYR A 129 11.59 -3.06 -14.64
N MET A 130 11.71 -2.62 -13.40
CA MET A 130 12.88 -2.88 -12.60
C MET A 130 12.91 -4.36 -12.19
N THR A 131 13.87 -5.12 -12.71
CA THR A 131 13.98 -6.56 -12.47
C THR A 131 15.27 -6.95 -11.74
N GLU A 132 16.01 -5.98 -11.23
CA GLU A 132 17.23 -6.21 -10.49
C GLU A 132 16.96 -6.39 -8.98
N LYS A 133 17.98 -6.83 -8.24
CA LYS A 133 17.92 -6.91 -6.78
C LYS A 133 17.87 -5.53 -6.19
N VAL A 134 16.81 -5.24 -5.47
CA VAL A 134 16.51 -3.93 -4.93
C VAL A 134 16.08 -4.02 -3.48
N ILE A 135 16.41 -2.99 -2.71
CA ILE A 135 15.80 -2.70 -1.41
C ILE A 135 14.84 -1.53 -1.66
N HIS A 136 13.58 -1.75 -1.36
CA HIS A 136 12.57 -0.71 -1.28
C HIS A 136 12.45 -0.25 0.17
N ASN A 137 12.67 1.04 0.42
CA ASN A 137 12.29 1.64 1.68
C ASN A 137 10.77 1.84 1.65
N THR A 138 10.07 1.30 2.61
CA THR A 138 8.62 1.22 2.55
C THR A 138 7.98 1.60 3.88
N THR A 139 6.76 2.12 3.80
CA THR A 139 5.84 2.24 4.91
C THR A 139 4.76 1.18 4.74
N TYR A 140 4.63 0.30 5.73
CA TYR A 140 3.59 -0.71 5.77
C TYR A 140 2.59 -0.38 6.88
N LYS A 141 1.31 -0.42 6.54
CA LYS A 141 0.19 -0.17 7.47
C LYS A 141 -0.80 -1.33 7.39
N GLU A 142 -1.25 -1.80 8.55
CA GLU A 142 -2.32 -2.79 8.65
C GLU A 142 -3.45 -2.27 9.53
N VAL A 143 -4.67 -2.44 9.04
CA VAL A 143 -5.93 -2.13 9.72
C VAL A 143 -6.77 -3.40 9.73
N TYR A 144 -6.99 -3.98 10.91
CA TYR A 144 -7.81 -5.17 11.07
C TYR A 144 -9.05 -4.87 11.89
N ARG A 145 -10.22 -5.33 11.40
CA ARG A 145 -11.52 -5.09 12.03
C ARG A 145 -12.25 -6.41 12.26
N ILE A 146 -13.00 -6.44 13.33
CA ILE A 146 -13.98 -7.49 13.63
C ILE A 146 -15.33 -6.81 13.86
N ASN A 147 -16.36 -7.22 13.11
CA ASN A 147 -17.70 -6.63 13.15
C ASN A 147 -17.61 -5.07 13.07
N ASP A 148 -16.84 -4.59 12.09
CA ASP A 148 -16.58 -3.18 11.78
C ASP A 148 -15.79 -2.41 12.86
N SER A 149 -15.48 -3.01 14.00
CA SER A 149 -14.68 -2.40 15.06
C SER A 149 -13.20 -2.65 14.87
N LEU A 150 -12.37 -1.60 15.02
CA LEU A 150 -10.92 -1.73 15.00
C LEU A 150 -10.44 -2.69 16.10
N SER A 151 -9.66 -3.69 15.72
CA SER A 151 -9.10 -4.70 16.62
C SER A 151 -7.58 -4.74 16.59
N ARG A 152 -6.97 -4.39 15.44
CA ARG A 152 -5.53 -4.26 15.28
C ARG A 152 -5.22 -3.11 14.33
N LEU A 153 -4.25 -2.29 14.72
CA LEU A 153 -3.76 -1.18 13.93
C LEU A 153 -2.27 -1.01 14.17
N PHE A 154 -1.47 -1.04 13.11
CA PHE A 154 -0.06 -0.68 13.21
C PHE A 154 0.49 -0.10 11.92
N GLN A 155 1.57 0.66 12.04
CA GLN A 155 2.37 1.16 10.94
C GLN A 155 3.84 1.00 11.27
N ILE A 156 4.59 0.49 10.29
CA ILE A 156 6.03 0.28 10.39
C ILE A 156 6.74 0.87 9.18
N GLN A 157 7.93 1.38 9.42
CA GLN A 157 8.91 1.66 8.38
C GLN A 157 9.76 0.40 8.21
N MET A 158 9.89 -0.09 6.98
CA MET A 158 10.66 -1.30 6.74
C MET A 158 11.43 -1.26 5.42
N ASP A 159 12.53 -1.97 5.41
CA ASP A 159 13.26 -2.28 4.19
C ASP A 159 12.75 -3.61 3.63
N TRP A 160 12.17 -3.56 2.46
CA TRP A 160 11.77 -4.74 1.70
C TRP A 160 12.79 -5.01 0.61
N TRP A 161 13.57 -6.08 0.78
CA TRP A 161 14.47 -6.56 -0.26
C TRP A 161 13.74 -7.55 -1.15
N SER A 162 13.77 -7.29 -2.46
CA SER A 162 13.31 -8.20 -3.51
C SER A 162 14.52 -8.76 -4.27
N ASN A 163 14.55 -10.08 -4.45
CA ASN A 163 15.59 -10.75 -5.22
C ASN A 163 15.52 -10.43 -6.72
N ASN A 164 14.32 -10.16 -7.19
CA ASN A 164 13.99 -9.78 -8.56
C ASN A 164 12.64 -9.08 -8.52
N GLY A 165 12.46 -8.00 -9.27
CA GLY A 165 11.17 -7.33 -9.41
C GLY A 165 10.05 -8.19 -10.00
N LEU A 166 10.37 -9.45 -10.38
CA LEU A 166 9.42 -10.44 -10.91
C LEU A 166 9.29 -11.64 -9.97
N TYR A 167 8.07 -12.13 -9.82
CA TYR A 167 7.79 -13.39 -9.12
C TYR A 167 8.35 -14.59 -9.90
N ASN A 168 9.07 -15.45 -9.21
CA ASN A 168 9.59 -16.71 -9.76
C ASN A 168 8.77 -17.89 -9.24
N PHE A 169 7.94 -18.49 -10.09
CA PHE A 169 7.06 -19.62 -9.73
C PHE A 169 7.81 -20.88 -9.29
N GLY A 170 9.09 -21.01 -9.61
CA GLY A 170 9.94 -22.15 -9.21
C GLY A 170 10.62 -21.96 -7.85
N LYS A 171 10.38 -20.86 -7.15
CA LYS A 171 11.02 -20.55 -5.87
C LYS A 171 10.00 -20.23 -4.81
N ASP A 172 10.33 -20.61 -3.57
CA ASP A 172 9.61 -20.17 -2.40
C ASP A 172 9.59 -18.66 -2.28
N ILE A 173 8.43 -18.09 -1.94
CA ILE A 173 8.21 -16.64 -1.82
C ILE A 173 9.13 -16.00 -0.77
N TYR A 174 9.40 -16.69 0.33
CA TYR A 174 10.28 -16.22 1.41
C TYR A 174 11.77 -16.19 1.01
N LYS A 175 12.16 -16.94 -0.03
CA LYS A 175 13.49 -16.86 -0.62
C LYS A 175 13.63 -15.70 -1.61
N GLN A 176 12.52 -15.20 -2.11
CA GLN A 176 12.47 -14.07 -3.04
C GLN A 176 12.35 -12.73 -2.32
N ASN A 177 11.85 -12.73 -1.08
CA ASN A 177 11.60 -11.54 -0.28
C ASN A 177 12.32 -11.62 1.06
N ARG A 178 12.80 -10.47 1.54
CA ARG A 178 13.30 -10.29 2.90
C ARG A 178 12.86 -8.94 3.41
N VAL A 179 12.47 -8.87 4.67
CA VAL A 179 12.00 -7.64 5.31
C VAL A 179 12.78 -7.41 6.59
N ALA A 180 13.16 -6.16 6.82
CA ALA A 180 13.71 -5.72 8.09
C ALA A 180 12.96 -4.48 8.57
N ILE A 181 12.48 -4.48 9.81
CA ILE A 181 11.83 -3.31 10.42
C ILE A 181 12.88 -2.28 10.79
N GLU A 182 12.69 -1.03 10.32
CA GLU A 182 13.50 0.12 10.66
C GLU A 182 12.93 0.88 11.86
N ASN A 183 11.59 1.05 11.87
CA ASN A 183 10.90 1.76 12.92
C ASN A 183 9.46 1.23 13.05
N VAL A 184 8.94 1.25 14.26
CA VAL A 184 7.52 1.06 14.54
C VAL A 184 6.94 2.44 14.82
N ASP A 185 6.12 2.96 13.92
CA ASP A 185 5.50 4.27 14.09
C ASP A 185 4.43 4.23 15.17
N TYR A 186 3.58 3.21 15.13
CA TYR A 186 2.61 2.86 16.15
C TYR A 186 2.18 1.40 15.99
N SER A 187 1.74 0.79 17.07
CA SER A 187 1.19 -0.57 17.08
C SER A 187 0.25 -0.75 18.25
N LYS A 188 -0.96 -1.24 17.96
CA LYS A 188 -1.93 -1.65 18.97
C LYS A 188 -2.73 -2.84 18.48
N THR A 189 -2.80 -3.87 19.32
CA THR A 189 -3.66 -5.03 19.09
C THR A 189 -4.51 -5.23 20.34
N ILE A 190 -5.85 -5.24 20.18
CA ILE A 190 -6.75 -5.64 21.25
C ILE A 190 -6.59 -7.16 21.39
N ARG A 191 -5.99 -7.59 22.51
CA ARG A 191 -5.94 -8.98 22.90
C ARG A 191 -7.27 -9.30 23.56
N PHE A 192 -8.04 -10.20 22.98
CA PHE A 192 -9.29 -10.62 23.58
C PHE A 192 -9.02 -11.30 24.91
N THR A 193 -9.81 -10.90 25.93
CA THR A 193 -9.78 -11.50 27.25
C THR A 193 -10.17 -12.98 27.19
N GLU A 194 -9.74 -13.74 28.19
CA GLU A 194 -10.16 -15.12 28.43
C GLU A 194 -11.69 -15.26 28.31
N GLY A 195 -12.18 -16.08 27.38
CA GLY A 195 -13.61 -16.22 27.08
C GLY A 195 -14.10 -15.61 25.78
N SER A 196 -13.35 -14.74 25.12
CA SER A 196 -13.69 -14.32 23.75
C SER A 196 -13.53 -15.48 22.76
N LYS A 197 -14.57 -15.78 21.96
CA LYS A 197 -14.58 -16.88 21.02
C LYS A 197 -14.03 -16.53 19.63
N VAL A 198 -13.67 -15.26 19.39
CA VAL A 198 -13.13 -14.82 18.10
C VAL A 198 -11.61 -14.87 18.14
N PRO A 199 -10.92 -15.58 17.22
CA PRO A 199 -9.47 -15.56 17.17
C PRO A 199 -8.94 -14.19 16.71
N ASN A 200 -7.75 -13.83 17.20
CA ASN A 200 -7.01 -12.68 16.66
C ASN A 200 -6.51 -12.89 15.22
N GLY A 201 -6.81 -14.03 14.64
CA GLY A 201 -6.14 -14.62 13.50
C GLY A 201 -6.87 -14.52 12.16
N GLY A 202 -7.60 -13.46 11.86
CA GLY A 202 -7.95 -13.18 10.48
C GLY A 202 -6.94 -12.21 9.89
N TYR A 203 -6.03 -12.67 9.07
CA TYR A 203 -5.08 -11.82 8.35
C TYR A 203 -4.81 -12.43 6.97
N ILE A 204 -4.39 -11.60 6.06
CA ILE A 204 -3.81 -12.08 4.81
C ILE A 204 -2.43 -12.61 5.15
N GLU A 205 -2.15 -13.83 4.79
CA GLU A 205 -0.82 -14.42 4.99
C GLU A 205 0.22 -13.62 4.20
N ASN A 206 1.43 -13.47 4.77
CA ASN A 206 2.47 -12.69 4.13
C ASN A 206 2.86 -13.23 2.76
N ASP A 207 2.75 -14.54 2.54
CA ASP A 207 3.07 -15.13 1.25
C ASP A 207 2.06 -14.70 0.17
N ASP A 208 0.78 -14.66 0.45
CA ASP A 208 -0.24 -14.14 -0.46
C ASP A 208 -0.07 -12.63 -0.68
N PHE A 209 0.19 -11.88 0.39
CA PHE A 209 0.47 -10.45 0.28
C PHE A 209 1.64 -10.18 -0.67
N PHE A 210 2.78 -10.85 -0.50
CA PHE A 210 3.92 -10.66 -1.38
C PHE A 210 3.72 -11.22 -2.79
N ARG A 211 2.99 -12.33 -2.98
CA ARG A 211 2.68 -12.82 -4.34
C ARG A 211 1.89 -11.82 -5.15
N PHE A 212 0.83 -11.27 -4.54
CA PHE A 212 -0.02 -10.28 -5.19
C PHE A 212 0.66 -8.92 -5.40
N SER A 213 1.75 -8.63 -4.70
CA SER A 213 2.55 -7.42 -4.96
C SER A 213 3.39 -7.50 -6.25
N TYR A 214 3.54 -8.71 -6.83
CA TYR A 214 4.27 -8.89 -8.09
C TYR A 214 3.32 -8.81 -9.29
N LEU A 215 3.55 -7.82 -10.15
CA LEU A 215 2.72 -7.61 -11.35
C LEU A 215 2.61 -8.86 -12.23
N ASN A 216 3.75 -9.51 -12.53
CA ASN A 216 3.75 -10.68 -13.41
C ASN A 216 2.96 -11.86 -12.81
N TYR A 217 2.94 -12.04 -11.50
CA TYR A 217 2.11 -13.05 -10.86
C TYR A 217 0.64 -12.79 -11.15
N VAL A 218 0.18 -11.57 -10.91
CA VAL A 218 -1.22 -11.17 -11.13
C VAL A 218 -1.61 -11.26 -12.59
N LEU A 219 -0.78 -10.75 -13.50
CA LEU A 219 -1.06 -10.80 -14.94
C LEU A 219 -1.13 -12.24 -15.47
N ILE A 220 -0.26 -13.14 -15.00
CA ILE A 220 -0.29 -14.55 -15.38
C ILE A 220 -1.54 -15.24 -14.85
N LEU A 221 -2.03 -14.90 -13.65
CA LEU A 221 -3.32 -15.43 -13.15
C LEU A 221 -4.46 -15.03 -14.09
N ILE A 222 -4.54 -13.76 -14.49
CA ILE A 222 -5.58 -13.29 -15.41
C ILE A 222 -5.43 -13.96 -16.79
N GLN A 223 -4.22 -14.03 -17.32
CA GLN A 223 -3.96 -14.57 -18.66
C GLN A 223 -4.30 -16.06 -18.76
N ASN A 224 -3.81 -16.88 -17.82
CA ASN A 224 -3.82 -18.33 -17.96
C ASN A 224 -5.01 -19.01 -17.30
N TYR A 225 -5.56 -18.42 -16.22
CA TYR A 225 -6.57 -19.08 -15.41
C TYR A 225 -7.95 -18.41 -15.46
N SER A 226 -8.08 -17.20 -16.04
CA SER A 226 -9.40 -16.59 -16.20
C SER A 226 -10.09 -17.12 -17.47
N LYS A 227 -11.41 -17.30 -17.36
CA LYS A 227 -12.34 -17.58 -18.44
C LYS A 227 -13.41 -16.50 -18.48
N ASP A 228 -14.22 -16.50 -19.53
CA ASP A 228 -15.39 -15.61 -19.65
C ASP A 228 -15.03 -14.14 -19.45
N VAL A 229 -13.91 -13.71 -20.06
CA VAL A 229 -13.46 -12.32 -19.97
C VAL A 229 -14.38 -11.42 -20.76
N VAL A 230 -15.06 -10.50 -20.07
CA VAL A 230 -15.97 -9.50 -20.63
C VAL A 230 -15.36 -8.11 -20.43
N ILE A 231 -15.15 -7.38 -21.52
CA ILE A 231 -14.72 -5.98 -21.45
C ILE A 231 -15.94 -5.11 -21.21
N GLN A 232 -15.97 -4.41 -20.07
CA GLN A 232 -17.04 -3.50 -19.70
C GLN A 232 -16.86 -2.12 -20.34
N SER A 233 -15.63 -1.60 -20.33
CA SER A 233 -15.30 -0.34 -20.98
C SER A 233 -13.82 -0.25 -21.32
N VAL A 234 -13.52 0.57 -22.34
CA VAL A 234 -12.17 0.98 -22.71
C VAL A 234 -12.17 2.49 -22.84
N GLN A 235 -11.32 3.15 -22.09
CA GLN A 235 -11.16 4.61 -22.12
C GLN A 235 -9.73 4.94 -22.54
N LYS A 236 -9.60 5.72 -23.60
CA LYS A 236 -8.29 6.17 -24.09
C LYS A 236 -8.09 7.62 -23.68
N GLU A 237 -7.00 7.87 -22.99
CA GLU A 237 -6.54 9.23 -22.65
C GLU A 237 -5.23 9.51 -23.41
N TYR A 238 -4.72 10.73 -23.28
CA TYR A 238 -3.52 11.17 -24.01
C TYR A 238 -2.32 10.24 -23.79
N ASP A 239 -2.10 9.75 -22.58
CA ASP A 239 -0.91 8.99 -22.18
C ASP A 239 -1.21 7.60 -21.63
N GLN A 240 -2.48 7.15 -21.65
CA GLN A 240 -2.89 5.88 -21.07
C GLN A 240 -4.18 5.33 -21.67
N ILE A 241 -4.38 4.03 -21.49
CA ILE A 241 -5.59 3.31 -21.87
C ILE A 241 -6.09 2.54 -20.65
N SER A 242 -7.29 2.84 -20.20
CA SER A 242 -7.96 2.15 -19.10
C SER A 242 -8.93 1.10 -19.63
N VAL A 243 -8.79 -0.13 -19.17
CA VAL A 243 -9.66 -1.25 -19.54
C VAL A 243 -10.34 -1.76 -18.28
N VAL A 244 -11.68 -1.70 -18.23
CA VAL A 244 -12.50 -2.29 -17.17
C VAL A 244 -13.05 -3.62 -17.67
N PHE A 245 -12.96 -4.66 -16.85
CA PHE A 245 -13.33 -6.01 -17.24
C PHE A 245 -13.90 -6.84 -16.08
N ASP A 246 -14.69 -7.84 -16.45
CA ASP A 246 -15.09 -8.95 -15.60
C ASP A 246 -14.45 -10.24 -16.14
N ALA A 247 -14.21 -11.19 -15.25
CA ALA A 247 -13.73 -12.53 -15.62
C ALA A 247 -13.95 -13.51 -14.46
N THR A 248 -13.94 -14.81 -14.74
CA THR A 248 -13.99 -15.85 -13.71
C THR A 248 -12.67 -16.59 -13.65
N LEU A 249 -12.08 -16.73 -12.46
CA LEU A 249 -10.87 -17.52 -12.27
C LEU A 249 -11.20 -18.96 -11.89
N TYR A 250 -10.54 -19.91 -12.56
CA TYR A 250 -10.69 -21.34 -12.34
C TYR A 250 -9.37 -22.01 -11.98
N GLN A 251 -9.46 -23.04 -11.14
CA GLN A 251 -8.41 -24.03 -10.94
C GLN A 251 -8.97 -25.38 -11.40
N GLY A 252 -8.56 -25.80 -12.61
CA GLY A 252 -9.22 -26.90 -13.30
C GLY A 252 -10.69 -26.56 -13.63
N GLU A 253 -11.63 -27.33 -13.08
CA GLU A 253 -13.07 -27.08 -13.21
C GLU A 253 -13.66 -26.28 -12.03
N LYS A 254 -12.91 -26.15 -10.93
CA LYS A 254 -13.37 -25.44 -9.73
C LYS A 254 -13.26 -23.94 -9.94
N LYS A 255 -14.41 -23.24 -9.86
CA LYS A 255 -14.47 -21.78 -9.79
C LYS A 255 -13.87 -21.33 -8.45
N LEU A 256 -12.87 -20.45 -8.49
CA LEU A 256 -12.25 -19.89 -7.31
C LEU A 256 -12.90 -18.56 -6.91
N PHE A 257 -13.00 -17.62 -7.83
CA PHE A 257 -13.62 -16.30 -7.63
C PHE A 257 -13.92 -15.62 -8.98
N GLU A 258 -14.62 -14.51 -8.92
CA GLU A 258 -14.86 -13.61 -10.05
C GLU A 258 -14.09 -12.31 -9.88
N TYR A 259 -13.53 -11.82 -10.96
CA TYR A 259 -13.15 -10.42 -11.10
C TYR A 259 -14.39 -9.63 -11.51
N GLN A 260 -14.78 -8.60 -10.75
CA GLN A 260 -15.92 -7.75 -11.06
C GLN A 260 -15.46 -6.30 -11.14
N GLU A 261 -15.78 -5.62 -12.24
CA GLU A 261 -15.37 -4.22 -12.49
C GLU A 261 -13.89 -3.97 -12.23
N SER A 262 -13.07 -4.99 -12.51
CA SER A 262 -11.61 -4.91 -12.35
C SER A 262 -11.01 -4.05 -13.44
N ARG A 263 -9.93 -3.32 -13.15
CA ARG A 263 -9.37 -2.31 -14.06
C ARG A 263 -7.87 -2.47 -14.23
N ILE A 264 -7.42 -2.38 -15.48
CA ILE A 264 -5.99 -2.26 -15.81
C ILE A 264 -5.80 -0.98 -16.61
N VAL A 265 -4.83 -0.17 -16.20
CA VAL A 265 -4.41 1.03 -16.93
C VAL A 265 -3.05 0.77 -17.56
N PHE A 266 -3.04 0.77 -18.88
CA PHE A 266 -1.84 0.58 -19.70
C PHE A 266 -1.28 1.93 -20.18
N ASP A 267 -0.03 1.93 -20.62
CA ASP A 267 0.47 2.94 -21.54
C ASP A 267 -0.22 2.81 -22.92
N THR A 268 -0.05 3.81 -23.79
CA THR A 268 -0.71 3.83 -25.11
C THR A 268 -0.24 2.72 -26.05
N SER A 269 0.90 2.09 -25.80
CA SER A 269 1.45 0.98 -26.58
C SER A 269 1.12 -0.40 -26.02
N TYR A 270 0.44 -0.49 -24.89
CA TYR A 270 0.17 -1.74 -24.15
C TYR A 270 1.43 -2.52 -23.77
N THR A 271 2.53 -1.83 -23.48
CA THR A 271 3.78 -2.46 -23.07
C THR A 271 4.05 -2.30 -21.57
N LYS A 272 3.38 -1.34 -20.92
CA LYS A 272 3.49 -1.05 -19.49
C LYS A 272 2.09 -1.02 -18.85
N VAL A 273 1.96 -1.55 -17.66
CA VAL A 273 0.82 -1.32 -16.76
C VAL A 273 1.24 -0.23 -15.78
N LYS A 274 0.49 0.86 -15.74
CA LYS A 274 0.69 1.97 -14.79
C LYS A 274 -0.07 1.72 -13.50
N PHE A 275 -1.21 1.03 -13.61
CA PHE A 275 -2.11 0.78 -12.49
C PHE A 275 -2.94 -0.48 -12.75
N LEU A 276 -3.21 -1.23 -11.70
CA LEU A 276 -4.06 -2.40 -11.72
C LEU A 276 -4.92 -2.42 -10.46
N MET A 277 -6.22 -2.62 -10.64
CA MET A 277 -7.20 -2.79 -9.58
C MET A 277 -7.98 -4.09 -9.85
N LEU A 278 -7.98 -4.99 -8.89
CA LEU A 278 -8.75 -6.22 -8.95
C LEU A 278 -9.77 -6.26 -7.82
N ASN A 279 -11.02 -6.45 -8.17
CA ASN A 279 -12.10 -6.67 -7.22
C ASN A 279 -12.55 -8.14 -7.36
N MET A 280 -12.06 -8.98 -6.46
CA MET A 280 -12.30 -10.43 -6.46
C MET A 280 -13.44 -10.76 -5.52
N VAL A 281 -14.49 -11.40 -6.06
CA VAL A 281 -15.66 -11.86 -5.31
C VAL A 281 -15.63 -13.39 -5.23
N TYR A 282 -15.61 -13.89 -4.00
CA TYR A 282 -15.51 -15.32 -3.72
C TYR A 282 -16.90 -15.94 -3.49
N PRO A 283 -17.05 -17.26 -3.70
CA PRO A 283 -18.32 -17.95 -3.44
C PRO A 283 -18.78 -17.92 -1.97
N GLY A 284 -17.89 -17.53 -1.04
CA GLY A 284 -18.20 -17.47 0.38
C GLY A 284 -18.35 -18.86 1.04
N THR A 285 -17.77 -19.89 0.44
CA THR A 285 -17.81 -21.26 0.98
C THR A 285 -17.00 -21.33 2.26
N LEU A 286 -17.63 -21.79 3.34
CA LEU A 286 -16.97 -22.01 4.61
C LEU A 286 -15.99 -23.19 4.52
N GLU A 287 -14.76 -22.96 4.94
CA GLU A 287 -13.71 -23.95 5.03
C GLU A 287 -13.28 -24.15 6.49
N LYS A 288 -13.04 -25.42 6.87
CA LYS A 288 -12.57 -25.74 8.20
C LYS A 288 -11.13 -25.23 8.39
N ALA A 289 -10.88 -24.60 9.51
CA ALA A 289 -9.59 -24.08 9.93
C ALA A 289 -9.34 -24.44 11.41
N PHE A 290 -8.11 -24.24 11.85
CA PHE A 290 -7.71 -24.49 13.24
C PHE A 290 -6.90 -23.31 13.77
N SER A 291 -7.25 -22.80 14.94
CA SER A 291 -6.51 -21.75 15.62
C SER A 291 -5.49 -22.43 16.58
N GLU A 292 -4.23 -22.40 16.22
CA GLU A 292 -3.15 -22.93 17.09
C GLU A 292 -3.05 -22.13 18.39
N GLU A 293 -3.22 -20.81 18.32
CA GLU A 293 -3.14 -19.92 19.49
C GLU A 293 -4.17 -20.27 20.56
N ARG A 294 -5.35 -20.74 20.15
CA ARG A 294 -6.46 -21.09 21.06
C ARG A 294 -6.74 -22.56 21.17
N ASN A 295 -6.07 -23.37 20.36
CA ASN A 295 -6.28 -24.82 20.27
C ASN A 295 -7.76 -25.19 20.00
N ILE A 296 -8.43 -24.46 19.07
CA ILE A 296 -9.84 -24.69 18.74
C ILE A 296 -10.06 -24.72 17.22
N PRO A 297 -10.97 -25.59 16.72
CA PRO A 297 -11.41 -25.55 15.34
C PRO A 297 -12.36 -24.38 15.12
N TYR A 298 -12.36 -23.86 13.90
CA TYR A 298 -13.29 -22.84 13.43
C TYR A 298 -13.56 -23.01 11.94
N GLU A 299 -14.51 -22.26 11.40
CA GLU A 299 -14.75 -22.15 9.96
C GLU A 299 -14.46 -20.75 9.51
N LYS A 300 -13.93 -20.58 8.29
CA LYS A 300 -13.68 -19.28 7.67
C LYS A 300 -14.13 -19.28 6.21
N ALA A 301 -14.54 -18.13 5.72
CA ALA A 301 -14.75 -17.90 4.29
C ALA A 301 -14.21 -16.53 3.90
N THR A 302 -13.53 -16.45 2.76
CA THR A 302 -13.28 -15.20 2.08
C THR A 302 -14.50 -14.82 1.28
N LEU A 303 -14.95 -13.56 1.41
CA LEU A 303 -16.10 -13.01 0.66
C LEU A 303 -15.61 -12.14 -0.49
N SER A 304 -14.65 -11.26 -0.24
CA SER A 304 -14.05 -10.41 -1.25
C SER A 304 -12.59 -10.13 -0.95
N HIS A 305 -11.84 -9.85 -2.00
CA HIS A 305 -10.46 -9.41 -1.88
C HIS A 305 -10.21 -8.32 -2.93
N TYR A 306 -10.00 -7.11 -2.47
CA TYR A 306 -9.63 -5.97 -3.30
C TYR A 306 -8.10 -5.85 -3.33
N ILE A 307 -7.54 -5.70 -4.52
CA ILE A 307 -6.10 -5.49 -4.73
C ILE A 307 -5.90 -4.28 -5.61
N GLU A 308 -4.92 -3.47 -5.24
CA GLU A 308 -4.51 -2.32 -6.01
C GLU A 308 -2.98 -2.25 -6.09
N LEU A 309 -2.46 -2.15 -7.30
CA LEU A 309 -1.05 -2.01 -7.63
C LEU A 309 -0.86 -0.73 -8.42
N SER A 310 0.05 0.11 -8.00
CA SER A 310 0.44 1.32 -8.72
C SER A 310 1.93 1.30 -9.01
N PHE A 311 2.29 1.79 -10.19
CA PHE A 311 3.67 1.88 -10.65
C PHE A 311 3.95 3.30 -11.11
N GLU A 312 5.18 3.74 -10.91
CA GLU A 312 5.69 5.01 -11.42
C GLU A 312 6.95 4.79 -12.26
N GLU A 313 7.23 5.72 -13.14
CA GLU A 313 8.41 5.64 -13.99
C GLU A 313 9.63 6.24 -13.26
N SER A 314 10.68 5.44 -13.13
CA SER A 314 11.95 5.88 -12.56
C SER A 314 12.73 6.77 -13.53
N ASN A 315 13.79 7.42 -13.04
CA ASN A 315 14.72 8.18 -13.86
C ASN A 315 15.40 7.34 -14.97
N GLN A 316 15.37 6.02 -14.87
CA GLN A 316 15.90 5.09 -15.87
C GLN A 316 14.84 4.65 -16.88
N GLN A 317 13.66 5.29 -16.91
CA GLN A 317 12.52 4.97 -17.76
C GLN A 317 11.92 3.56 -17.53
N LYS A 318 12.26 2.93 -16.39
CA LYS A 318 11.69 1.66 -15.94
C LYS A 318 10.63 1.89 -14.89
N MET A 319 9.56 1.09 -14.95
CA MET A 319 8.50 1.11 -13.95
C MET A 319 8.99 0.50 -12.63
N ILE A 320 8.72 1.17 -11.54
CA ILE A 320 8.95 0.71 -10.17
C ILE A 320 7.63 0.70 -9.40
N PRO A 321 7.45 -0.20 -8.42
CA PRO A 321 6.25 -0.16 -7.59
C PRO A 321 6.21 1.14 -6.79
N ASN A 322 5.04 1.77 -6.78
CA ASN A 322 4.74 2.95 -5.99
C ASN A 322 4.01 2.54 -4.70
N TYR A 323 2.92 1.79 -4.85
CA TYR A 323 2.22 1.21 -3.72
C TYR A 323 1.51 -0.09 -4.07
N PHE A 324 1.23 -0.87 -3.03
CA PHE A 324 0.39 -2.06 -3.06
C PHE A 324 -0.63 -2.01 -1.93
N ILE A 325 -1.90 -2.24 -2.24
CA ILE A 325 -2.99 -2.33 -1.28
C ILE A 325 -3.69 -3.67 -1.46
N SER A 326 -4.03 -4.28 -0.34
CA SER A 326 -4.78 -5.52 -0.24
C SER A 326 -5.83 -5.36 0.85
N ASP A 327 -7.12 -5.46 0.51
CA ASP A 327 -8.25 -5.38 1.45
C ASP A 327 -9.09 -6.65 1.33
N LEU A 328 -8.92 -7.55 2.27
CA LEU A 328 -9.66 -8.81 2.34
C LEU A 328 -10.82 -8.68 3.32
N LYS A 329 -12.00 -9.13 2.88
CA LYS A 329 -13.19 -9.26 3.73
C LYS A 329 -13.65 -10.71 3.77
N GLY A 330 -14.06 -11.14 4.95
CA GLY A 330 -14.48 -12.50 5.16
C GLY A 330 -15.36 -12.68 6.40
N VAL A 331 -15.64 -13.93 6.68
CA VAL A 331 -16.34 -14.34 7.90
C VAL A 331 -15.56 -15.43 8.62
N ILE A 332 -15.68 -15.44 9.94
CA ILE A 332 -15.16 -16.47 10.84
C ILE A 332 -16.33 -16.96 11.67
N ARG A 333 -16.48 -18.28 11.79
CA ARG A 333 -17.55 -18.93 12.57
C ARG A 333 -16.96 -19.85 13.63
N PHE A 334 -17.34 -19.64 14.88
CA PHE A 334 -17.05 -20.49 16.03
C PHE A 334 -18.35 -21.02 16.62
N GLY A 335 -18.68 -22.28 16.36
CA GLY A 335 -20.00 -22.80 16.70
C GLY A 335 -21.09 -21.95 16.06
N ASP A 336 -21.99 -21.40 16.87
CA ASP A 336 -23.10 -20.55 16.41
C ASP A 336 -22.74 -19.07 16.30
N ILE A 337 -21.49 -18.67 16.64
CA ILE A 337 -21.07 -17.27 16.58
C ILE A 337 -20.34 -17.00 15.28
N GLU A 338 -20.93 -16.14 14.46
CA GLU A 338 -20.33 -15.61 13.23
C GLU A 338 -19.84 -14.18 13.44
N SER A 339 -18.65 -13.89 12.95
CA SER A 339 -18.05 -12.55 12.95
C SER A 339 -17.56 -12.19 11.57
N ARG A 340 -17.86 -10.97 11.12
CA ARG A 340 -17.27 -10.40 9.92
C ARG A 340 -15.87 -9.92 10.23
N ILE A 341 -14.94 -10.14 9.31
CA ILE A 341 -13.58 -9.66 9.41
C ILE A 341 -13.21 -8.82 8.19
N SER A 342 -12.39 -7.83 8.38
CA SER A 342 -11.67 -7.16 7.29
C SER A 342 -10.21 -6.93 7.67
N SER A 343 -9.33 -7.11 6.69
CA SER A 343 -7.88 -6.88 6.83
C SER A 343 -7.41 -6.04 5.66
N LYS A 344 -7.16 -4.75 5.91
CA LYS A 344 -6.56 -3.85 4.93
C LYS A 344 -5.07 -3.73 5.21
N GLN A 345 -4.25 -4.14 4.26
CA GLN A 345 -2.79 -4.04 4.27
C GLN A 345 -2.36 -3.09 3.15
N SER A 346 -1.48 -2.16 3.47
CA SER A 346 -1.01 -1.14 2.54
C SER A 346 0.51 -1.03 2.62
N LEU A 347 1.17 -1.09 1.49
CA LEU A 347 2.62 -0.94 1.34
C LEU A 347 2.89 0.24 0.42
N PHE A 348 3.60 1.24 0.89
CA PHE A 348 3.99 2.42 0.12
C PHE A 348 5.50 2.45 -0.03
N VAL A 349 5.99 2.56 -1.26
CA VAL A 349 7.41 2.67 -1.55
C VAL A 349 7.82 4.14 -1.44
N THR A 350 8.75 4.44 -0.56
CA THR A 350 9.25 5.81 -0.32
C THR A 350 10.63 6.05 -0.93
N GLY A 351 11.28 4.99 -1.41
CA GLY A 351 12.57 5.04 -2.07
C GLY A 351 13.03 3.65 -2.46
N SER A 352 13.98 3.56 -3.39
CA SER A 352 14.52 2.28 -3.88
C SER A 352 16.02 2.37 -4.09
N THR A 353 16.75 1.37 -3.62
CA THR A 353 18.21 1.30 -3.74
C THR A 353 18.65 -0.07 -4.24
N PHE A 354 19.46 -0.11 -5.28
CA PHE A 354 20.03 -1.36 -5.77
C PHE A 354 20.93 -2.01 -4.73
N SER A 355 20.63 -3.24 -4.34
CA SER A 355 21.43 -3.98 -3.38
C SER A 355 21.28 -5.48 -3.52
N LYS A 356 22.40 -6.18 -3.43
CA LYS A 356 22.44 -7.65 -3.50
C LYS A 356 21.81 -8.31 -2.27
N LYS A 357 21.73 -7.62 -1.12
CA LYS A 357 21.14 -8.13 0.13
C LYS A 357 20.94 -7.04 1.18
N LEU A 358 20.03 -7.25 2.12
CA LEU A 358 19.96 -6.51 3.37
C LEU A 358 21.18 -6.85 4.23
N ARG A 359 21.97 -5.83 4.62
CA ARG A 359 23.16 -6.00 5.46
C ARG A 359 22.93 -5.37 6.83
N GLY A 360 23.45 -6.04 7.87
CA GLY A 360 23.47 -5.48 9.23
C GLY A 360 22.11 -5.34 9.92
N LYS A 361 21.03 -5.87 9.33
CA LYS A 361 19.67 -5.76 9.85
C LYS A 361 19.11 -7.10 10.24
N LYS A 362 18.28 -7.11 11.28
CA LYS A 362 17.53 -8.32 11.68
C LYS A 362 16.38 -8.51 10.67
N VAL A 363 16.46 -9.60 9.92
CA VAL A 363 15.41 -9.99 8.96
C VAL A 363 14.29 -10.69 9.71
N LEU A 364 13.05 -10.33 9.38
CA LEU A 364 11.85 -10.95 9.92
C LEU A 364 11.64 -12.36 9.34
N ASP A 365 11.01 -13.21 10.12
CA ASP A 365 10.42 -14.45 9.63
C ASP A 365 9.08 -14.12 8.96
N LEU A 366 9.03 -14.23 7.63
CA LEU A 366 7.84 -13.92 6.85
C LEU A 366 6.76 -15.03 6.89
N SER A 367 7.08 -16.21 7.48
CA SER A 367 6.08 -17.25 7.75
C SER A 367 5.13 -16.86 8.89
N GLU A 368 5.53 -15.87 9.70
CA GLU A 368 4.72 -15.31 10.78
C GLU A 368 4.16 -13.94 10.44
N PRO A 369 2.92 -13.61 10.86
CA PRO A 369 2.36 -12.27 10.65
C PRO A 369 3.19 -11.19 11.32
N PHE A 370 3.30 -10.03 10.70
CA PHE A 370 4.11 -8.91 11.22
C PHE A 370 3.73 -8.49 12.63
N TYR A 371 2.45 -8.46 12.97
CA TYR A 371 1.99 -8.01 14.29
C TYR A 371 2.55 -8.87 15.45
N LYS A 372 2.89 -10.15 15.23
CA LYS A 372 3.50 -11.01 16.25
C LYS A 372 4.91 -10.56 16.63
N SER A 373 5.60 -9.89 15.73
CA SER A 373 6.95 -9.33 15.95
C SER A 373 6.94 -7.93 16.56
N LEU A 374 5.76 -7.33 16.74
CA LEU A 374 5.60 -5.97 17.23
C LEU A 374 5.23 -5.94 18.71
N LYS A 375 5.73 -4.92 19.42
CA LYS A 375 5.24 -4.55 20.76
C LYS A 375 4.29 -3.36 20.61
N ASP A 376 3.30 -3.28 21.49
CA ASP A 376 2.39 -2.14 21.49
C ASP A 376 3.17 -0.84 21.70
N GLN A 377 2.96 0.11 20.80
CA GLN A 377 3.63 1.40 20.78
C GLN A 377 2.64 2.49 20.36
N LYS A 378 2.47 3.51 21.20
CA LYS A 378 1.49 4.59 20.99
C LYS A 378 2.10 5.87 20.42
N SER A 379 3.42 5.96 20.22
CA SER A 379 4.06 7.17 19.70
C SER A 379 3.79 7.30 18.21
N THR A 380 3.24 8.44 17.78
CA THR A 380 2.93 8.76 16.38
C THR A 380 3.85 9.83 15.81
N GLN A 381 4.88 10.26 16.54
CA GLN A 381 5.71 11.42 16.19
C GLN A 381 6.44 11.28 14.83
N ASN A 382 6.71 10.04 14.40
CA ASN A 382 7.41 9.75 13.16
C ASN A 382 6.53 9.07 12.10
N ALA A 383 5.21 9.04 12.32
CA ALA A 383 4.29 8.38 11.38
C ALA A 383 4.35 9.07 10.00
N LYS A 384 4.63 8.29 8.95
CA LYS A 384 4.69 8.79 7.56
C LYS A 384 3.31 9.04 6.98
N ILE A 385 2.34 8.22 7.36
CA ILE A 385 0.94 8.37 6.96
C ILE A 385 0.16 8.82 8.18
N LEU A 386 -0.62 9.87 8.03
CA LEU A 386 -1.44 10.40 9.11
C LEU A 386 -2.54 9.41 9.49
N LEU A 387 -2.84 9.37 10.78
CA LEU A 387 -3.98 8.63 11.30
C LEU A 387 -5.29 9.33 10.94
N THR A 388 -6.32 8.54 10.62
CA THR A 388 -7.69 9.06 10.61
C THR A 388 -8.14 9.36 12.05
N LYS A 389 -9.23 10.10 12.22
CA LYS A 389 -9.81 10.39 13.56
C LYS A 389 -10.18 9.11 14.31
N GLU A 390 -10.72 8.12 13.62
CA GLU A 390 -11.06 6.82 14.21
C GLU A 390 -9.82 6.07 14.71
N GLU A 391 -8.78 6.01 13.86
CA GLU A 391 -7.51 5.35 14.17
C GLU A 391 -6.81 6.01 15.37
N GLN A 392 -6.81 7.35 15.42
CA GLN A 392 -6.27 8.09 16.56
C GLN A 392 -7.04 7.75 17.85
N SER A 393 -8.37 7.80 17.81
CA SER A 393 -9.20 7.43 18.95
C SER A 393 -8.96 5.98 19.39
N PHE A 394 -8.69 5.06 18.46
CA PHE A 394 -8.38 3.68 18.79
C PHE A 394 -7.05 3.56 19.53
N LEU A 395 -5.99 4.27 19.11
CA LEU A 395 -4.70 4.25 19.78
C LEU A 395 -4.76 4.87 21.19
N GLU A 396 -5.57 5.91 21.39
CA GLU A 396 -5.70 6.63 22.65
C GLU A 396 -6.53 5.86 23.71
N LYS A 397 -7.45 5.00 23.30
CA LYS A 397 -8.25 4.20 24.24
C LYS A 397 -7.33 3.35 25.12
N ALA A 398 -7.57 3.38 26.44
CA ALA A 398 -6.92 2.46 27.36
C ALA A 398 -7.30 1.01 27.01
N ASP A 399 -6.37 0.09 27.19
CA ASP A 399 -6.65 -1.34 27.09
C ASP A 399 -7.61 -1.69 28.25
N ARG A 400 -8.82 -2.14 27.92
CA ARG A 400 -9.82 -2.57 28.89
C ARG A 400 -9.59 -4.01 29.28
#